data_84d635fea97ef6a90d2b2486e7b0da7a
#
_entry.id   84d635fea97ef6a90d2b2486e7b0da7a
#
_cell.length_a   1.000
_cell.length_b   1.000
_cell.length_c   1.000
_cell.angle_alpha   90.00
_cell.angle_beta   90.00
_cell.angle_gamma   90.00
#
_symmetry.space_group_name_H-M   'P 1'
#
loop_
_entity.id
_entity.type
_entity.pdbx_description
1 polymer ?
#
loop_
_entity_poly.entity_id
_entity_poly.type
_entity_poly.pdbx_seq_one_letter_code
_entity_poly.pdbx_strand_id
1 'polypeptide(L)'
;MRGRILLAGLALLALAGCDERRRSSYYGPLLHATKTIELDKADMVRVEMRMGAGELNVEGGSPRLLDGDFTFSIPEQEPTVRYEDGSFRGRLTIAEPTHHFGGAGRYEWKLRLNNDVPLDVVTHLGAGNAEMNLGSLNLRGIEVHMGVGNLDMDLRGSPKRDYDVEIHGGVGNATVRLPAGVGIVADAHGGIGNIDAEGLEKHNGRWVSPQRQDAKVTVHLDIRGGIGNITLRAN
;
A
#
# COMPACT_ATOMS: atom_id res chain seq x y z
N MET A 1 -87.90 -22.80 7.32
CA MET A 1 -86.79 -23.50 6.57
C MET A 1 -85.58 -22.57 6.52
N ARG A 2 -84.48 -23.04 7.00
CA ARG A 2 -83.28 -22.26 7.38
C ARG A 2 -82.41 -21.97 6.14
N GLY A 3 -82.25 -20.67 5.78
CA GLY A 3 -81.25 -20.23 4.80
C GLY A 3 -79.97 -19.83 5.47
N ARG A 4 -78.84 -20.46 5.08
CA ARG A 4 -77.47 -20.13 5.53
C ARG A 4 -76.89 -19.08 4.62
N ILE A 5 -76.54 -17.91 5.20
CA ILE A 5 -75.78 -16.88 4.53
C ILE A 5 -74.30 -17.21 4.72
N LEU A 6 -73.57 -17.42 3.62
CA LEU A 6 -72.12 -17.55 3.58
C LEU A 6 -71.52 -16.13 3.39
N LEU A 7 -70.83 -15.63 4.40
CA LEU A 7 -69.98 -14.44 4.30
C LEU A 7 -68.64 -14.82 3.72
N ALA A 8 -68.33 -14.36 2.51
CA ALA A 8 -67.03 -14.42 1.89
C ALA A 8 -66.20 -13.24 2.39
N GLY A 9 -65.22 -13.50 3.25
CA GLY A 9 -64.23 -12.51 3.69
C GLY A 9 -63.19 -12.26 2.63
N LEU A 10 -63.12 -11.05 2.10
CA LEU A 10 -62.11 -10.57 1.16
C LEU A 10 -60.91 -10.05 1.99
N ALA A 11 -59.84 -10.87 2.06
CA ALA A 11 -58.59 -10.44 2.68
C ALA A 11 -57.81 -9.57 1.65
N LEU A 12 -57.74 -8.25 1.91
CA LEU A 12 -56.80 -7.36 1.19
C LEU A 12 -55.40 -7.57 1.78
N LEU A 13 -54.52 -8.21 1.02
CA LEU A 13 -53.08 -8.16 1.24
C LEU A 13 -52.55 -6.80 0.76
N ALA A 14 -52.26 -5.90 1.70
CA ALA A 14 -51.48 -4.71 1.43
C ALA A 14 -50.01 -5.14 1.27
N LEU A 15 -49.53 -5.23 0.02
CA LEU A 15 -48.12 -5.28 -0.34
C LEU A 15 -47.51 -3.91 0.01
N ALA A 16 -46.92 -3.81 1.21
CA ALA A 16 -46.00 -2.73 1.52
C ALA A 16 -44.78 -2.88 0.61
N GLY A 17 -44.77 -2.18 -0.52
CA GLY A 17 -43.59 -2.03 -1.34
C GLY A 17 -42.54 -1.32 -0.49
N CYS A 18 -41.47 -2.02 -0.11
CA CYS A 18 -40.26 -1.40 0.33
C CYS A 18 -39.72 -0.56 -0.83
N ASP A 19 -39.92 0.74 -0.74
CA ASP A 19 -39.26 1.71 -1.56
C ASP A 19 -37.76 1.66 -1.20
N GLU A 20 -37.03 0.76 -1.87
CA GLU A 20 -35.58 0.80 -1.88
C GLU A 20 -35.18 2.13 -2.55
N ARG A 21 -35.14 3.18 -1.73
CA ARG A 21 -34.38 4.37 -2.08
C ARG A 21 -32.95 3.92 -2.32
N ARG A 22 -32.66 3.58 -3.58
CA ARG A 22 -31.30 3.53 -4.07
C ARG A 22 -30.71 4.90 -3.72
N ARG A 23 -29.98 4.95 -2.61
CA ARG A 23 -29.00 6.00 -2.39
C ARG A 23 -27.96 5.83 -3.49
N SER A 24 -28.22 6.40 -4.64
CA SER A 24 -27.19 6.68 -5.61
C SER A 24 -26.17 7.53 -4.85
N SER A 25 -25.06 6.93 -4.51
CA SER A 25 -23.90 7.67 -4.01
C SER A 25 -23.41 8.51 -5.17
N TYR A 26 -24.03 9.68 -5.35
CA TYR A 26 -23.62 10.66 -6.35
C TYR A 26 -22.34 11.29 -5.80
N TYR A 27 -21.20 10.66 -6.12
CA TYR A 27 -19.93 11.34 -5.95
C TYR A 27 -19.84 12.42 -7.00
N GLY A 28 -19.64 13.65 -6.56
CA GLY A 28 -19.34 14.78 -7.42
C GLY A 28 -18.10 14.50 -8.31
N PRO A 29 -17.70 15.44 -9.16
CA PRO A 29 -16.47 15.29 -9.94
C PRO A 29 -15.28 15.06 -8.99
N LEU A 30 -14.34 14.19 -9.41
CA LEU A 30 -13.13 13.93 -8.66
C LEU A 30 -12.32 15.23 -8.49
N LEU A 31 -11.81 15.42 -7.29
CA LEU A 31 -10.92 16.51 -6.94
C LEU A 31 -9.48 16.07 -7.09
N HIS A 32 -8.62 17.03 -7.44
CA HIS A 32 -7.20 16.79 -7.62
C HIS A 32 -6.40 17.83 -6.86
N ALA A 33 -5.33 17.41 -6.20
CA ALA A 33 -4.36 18.30 -5.58
C ALA A 33 -2.94 17.83 -5.92
N THR A 34 -2.04 18.78 -6.17
CA THR A 34 -0.61 18.50 -6.35
C THR A 34 0.16 19.14 -5.21
N LYS A 35 1.06 18.40 -4.59
CA LYS A 35 1.94 18.87 -3.53
C LYS A 35 3.38 18.56 -3.90
N THR A 36 4.27 19.52 -3.69
CA THR A 36 5.69 19.37 -3.95
C THR A 36 6.50 19.75 -2.71
N ILE A 37 7.58 19.03 -2.47
CA ILE A 37 8.56 19.34 -1.41
C ILE A 37 9.92 19.41 -2.08
N GLU A 38 10.59 20.54 -1.91
CA GLU A 38 11.94 20.71 -2.43
C GLU A 38 12.96 19.85 -1.64
N LEU A 39 14.01 19.43 -2.31
CA LEU A 39 15.12 18.73 -1.69
C LEU A 39 15.96 19.75 -0.88
N ASP A 40 16.19 19.44 0.37
CA ASP A 40 17.08 20.23 1.24
C ASP A 40 18.47 19.59 1.40
N LYS A 41 19.18 19.95 2.46
CA LYS A 41 20.53 19.45 2.77
C LYS A 41 20.55 18.27 3.73
N ALA A 42 19.39 17.63 4.00
CA ALA A 42 19.35 16.49 4.89
C ALA A 42 20.18 15.31 4.32
N ASP A 43 20.98 14.68 5.16
CA ASP A 43 21.81 13.53 4.78
C ASP A 43 20.95 12.29 4.48
N MET A 44 19.76 12.22 5.03
CA MET A 44 18.75 11.20 4.81
C MET A 44 17.35 11.72 5.10
N VAL A 45 16.33 11.07 4.53
CA VAL A 45 14.94 11.41 4.81
C VAL A 45 14.14 10.15 5.17
N ARG A 46 13.37 10.24 6.26
CA ARG A 46 12.31 9.28 6.56
C ARG A 46 11.02 9.76 5.90
N VAL A 47 10.52 8.96 4.97
CA VAL A 47 9.23 9.19 4.28
C VAL A 47 8.18 8.30 4.92
N GLU A 48 7.18 8.91 5.52
CA GLU A 48 6.10 8.20 6.18
C GLU A 48 4.76 8.49 5.49
N MET A 49 4.11 7.44 4.99
CA MET A 49 2.83 7.49 4.29
C MET A 49 1.76 6.79 5.13
N ARG A 50 0.66 7.48 5.42
CA ARG A 50 -0.46 6.95 6.22
C ARG A 50 -1.77 7.15 5.46
N MET A 51 -2.31 6.06 4.92
CA MET A 51 -3.56 6.01 4.18
C MET A 51 -4.51 5.01 4.84
N GLY A 52 -5.73 5.43 5.12
CA GLY A 52 -6.76 4.54 5.68
C GLY A 52 -7.28 3.57 4.64
N ALA A 53 -7.71 4.07 3.47
CA ALA A 53 -8.17 3.22 2.38
C ALA A 53 -7.99 3.90 1.02
N GLY A 54 -7.51 3.16 0.02
CA GLY A 54 -7.35 3.68 -1.35
C GLY A 54 -6.29 2.97 -2.17
N GLU A 55 -5.81 3.65 -3.20
CA GLU A 55 -4.74 3.19 -4.09
C GLU A 55 -3.49 4.04 -3.86
N LEU A 56 -2.38 3.41 -3.55
CA LEU A 56 -1.09 4.04 -3.32
C LEU A 56 -0.10 3.63 -4.40
N ASN A 57 0.39 4.60 -5.17
CA ASN A 57 1.44 4.41 -6.16
C ASN A 57 2.67 5.22 -5.73
N VAL A 58 3.81 4.56 -5.57
CA VAL A 58 5.09 5.20 -5.19
C VAL A 58 6.17 4.80 -6.17
N GLU A 59 6.87 5.78 -6.69
CA GLU A 59 7.99 5.57 -7.62
C GLU A 59 9.12 6.57 -7.39
N GLY A 60 10.25 6.32 -7.99
CA GLY A 60 11.35 7.27 -8.04
C GLY A 60 11.24 8.24 -9.21
N GLY A 61 12.19 9.18 -9.31
CA GLY A 61 12.35 10.06 -10.46
C GLY A 61 11.91 11.51 -10.26
N SER A 62 11.61 11.92 -9.03
CA SER A 62 11.43 13.34 -8.73
C SER A 62 12.77 14.08 -8.69
N PRO A 63 12.91 15.24 -9.34
CA PRO A 63 14.05 16.13 -9.14
C PRO A 63 14.00 16.83 -7.76
N ARG A 64 12.83 16.88 -7.13
CA ARG A 64 12.58 17.37 -5.77
C ARG A 64 12.57 16.21 -4.79
N LEU A 65 12.38 16.47 -3.51
CA LEU A 65 12.19 15.42 -2.53
C LEU A 65 10.90 14.64 -2.80
N LEU A 66 9.81 15.35 -3.12
CA LEU A 66 8.51 14.79 -3.44
C LEU A 66 7.82 15.57 -4.55
N ASP A 67 7.26 14.85 -5.50
CA ASP A 67 6.14 15.29 -6.35
C ASP A 67 4.96 14.36 -6.07
N GLY A 68 3.87 14.90 -5.52
CA GLY A 68 2.68 14.12 -5.16
C GLY A 68 1.44 14.62 -5.88
N ASP A 69 0.73 13.70 -6.55
CA ASP A 69 -0.57 13.93 -7.18
C ASP A 69 -1.63 13.11 -6.43
N PHE A 70 -2.66 13.80 -5.98
CA PHE A 70 -3.70 13.24 -5.12
C PHE A 70 -5.06 13.37 -5.80
N THR A 71 -5.82 12.27 -5.86
CA THR A 71 -7.19 12.24 -6.36
C THR A 71 -8.12 11.80 -5.25
N PHE A 72 -9.18 12.55 -5.00
CA PHE A 72 -10.13 12.29 -3.91
C PHE A 72 -11.55 12.73 -4.28
N SER A 73 -12.55 12.31 -3.52
CA SER A 73 -13.96 12.52 -3.84
C SER A 73 -14.60 13.70 -3.12
N ILE A 74 -14.04 14.13 -1.99
CA ILE A 74 -14.54 15.26 -1.19
C ILE A 74 -13.39 16.11 -0.68
N PRO A 75 -13.55 17.43 -0.51
CA PRO A 75 -12.47 18.34 -0.11
C PRO A 75 -11.79 17.97 1.21
N GLU A 76 -12.54 17.43 2.15
CA GLU A 76 -12.06 17.03 3.47
C GLU A 76 -11.10 15.82 3.45
N GLN A 77 -11.02 15.12 2.31
CA GLN A 77 -10.07 14.02 2.08
C GLN A 77 -8.72 14.49 1.53
N GLU A 78 -8.52 15.80 1.30
CA GLU A 78 -7.24 16.28 0.80
C GLU A 78 -6.10 15.89 1.74
N PRO A 79 -5.07 15.14 1.29
CA PRO A 79 -3.99 14.69 2.15
C PRO A 79 -3.16 15.85 2.69
N THR A 80 -2.71 15.71 3.92
CA THR A 80 -1.71 16.61 4.49
C THR A 80 -0.32 16.13 4.11
N VAL A 81 0.50 17.03 3.60
CA VAL A 81 1.93 16.79 3.32
C VAL A 81 2.72 17.75 4.19
N ARG A 82 3.56 17.21 5.06
CA ARG A 82 4.39 17.98 6.00
C ARG A 82 5.83 17.51 5.89
N TYR A 83 6.73 18.44 5.75
CA TYR A 83 8.15 18.19 5.81
C TYR A 83 8.75 18.93 7.01
N GLU A 84 9.51 18.20 7.79
CA GLU A 84 10.29 18.74 8.91
C GLU A 84 11.75 18.56 8.55
N ASP A 85 12.42 19.69 8.31
CA ASP A 85 13.85 19.72 8.02
C ASP A 85 14.67 19.41 9.27
N GLY A 86 15.77 18.69 9.07
CA GLY A 86 16.70 18.36 10.13
C GLY A 86 18.10 18.22 9.56
N SER A 87 19.11 18.73 10.29
CA SER A 87 20.50 18.77 9.79
C SER A 87 21.04 17.39 9.35
N PHE A 88 20.59 16.31 9.99
CA PHE A 88 21.00 14.94 9.66
C PHE A 88 19.87 14.11 9.08
N ARG A 89 18.64 14.31 9.54
CA ARG A 89 17.48 13.53 9.13
C ARG A 89 16.26 14.41 8.93
N GLY A 90 15.82 14.52 7.68
CA GLY A 90 14.52 15.06 7.35
C GLY A 90 13.40 14.05 7.61
N ARG A 91 12.19 14.55 7.86
CA ARG A 91 10.99 13.74 7.98
C ARG A 91 9.91 14.29 7.06
N LEU A 92 9.51 13.47 6.08
CA LEU A 92 8.39 13.74 5.21
C LEU A 92 7.20 12.89 5.65
N THR A 93 6.10 13.50 6.02
CA THR A 93 4.86 12.81 6.39
C THR A 93 3.77 13.17 5.41
N ILE A 94 3.16 12.13 4.83
CA ILE A 94 1.99 12.23 3.96
C ILE A 94 0.88 11.45 4.65
N ALA A 95 -0.20 12.12 5.03
CA ALA A 95 -1.23 11.50 5.85
C ALA A 95 -2.63 11.86 5.37
N GLU A 96 -3.52 10.88 5.38
CA GLU A 96 -4.95 11.10 5.27
C GLU A 96 -5.45 11.88 6.49
N PRO A 97 -6.38 12.85 6.31
CA PRO A 97 -7.00 13.54 7.44
C PRO A 97 -7.69 12.58 8.40
N THR A 98 -7.58 12.85 9.69
CA THR A 98 -8.05 11.96 10.78
C THR A 98 -9.57 11.81 10.88
N HIS A 99 -10.34 12.53 10.08
CA HIS A 99 -11.80 12.40 10.07
C HIS A 99 -12.19 11.24 9.15
N HIS A 100 -12.71 10.19 9.74
CA HIS A 100 -13.23 9.03 9.01
C HIS A 100 -14.50 9.43 8.24
N PHE A 101 -14.33 9.78 6.99
CA PHE A 101 -15.47 9.91 6.09
C PHE A 101 -15.78 8.51 5.54
N GLY A 102 -16.72 7.81 6.18
CA GLY A 102 -17.25 6.55 5.69
C GLY A 102 -17.97 6.76 4.36
N GLY A 103 -17.25 6.76 3.26
CA GLY A 103 -17.79 6.88 1.92
C GLY A 103 -16.95 6.11 0.92
N ALA A 104 -17.61 5.30 0.08
CA ALA A 104 -16.96 4.63 -1.04
C ALA A 104 -16.70 5.66 -2.14
N GLY A 105 -15.59 6.38 -2.07
CA GLY A 105 -15.11 7.29 -3.11
C GLY A 105 -13.75 6.81 -3.65
N ARG A 106 -13.31 7.38 -4.76
CA ARG A 106 -11.96 7.16 -5.26
C ARG A 106 -10.99 7.96 -4.38
N TYR A 107 -9.95 7.28 -3.92
CA TYR A 107 -8.86 7.89 -3.17
C TYR A 107 -7.56 7.27 -3.66
N GLU A 108 -6.75 8.07 -4.35
CA GLU A 108 -5.54 7.62 -5.03
C GLU A 108 -4.41 8.62 -4.80
N TRP A 109 -3.25 8.11 -4.43
CA TRP A 109 -2.02 8.86 -4.31
C TRP A 109 -0.99 8.36 -5.32
N LYS A 110 -0.41 9.28 -6.08
CA LYS A 110 0.73 9.03 -6.96
C LYS A 110 1.89 9.88 -6.49
N LEU A 111 2.91 9.22 -5.97
CA LEU A 111 4.04 9.87 -5.31
C LEU A 111 5.33 9.54 -6.06
N ARG A 112 6.06 10.57 -6.47
CA ARG A 112 7.41 10.43 -7.01
C ARG A 112 8.40 10.99 -6.01
N LEU A 113 9.39 10.17 -5.63
CA LEU A 113 10.43 10.50 -4.66
C LEU A 113 11.77 10.75 -5.36
N ASN A 114 12.66 11.45 -4.67
CA ASN A 114 14.02 11.69 -5.14
C ASN A 114 14.85 10.41 -5.13
N ASN A 115 15.67 10.21 -6.17
CA ASN A 115 16.50 9.00 -6.31
C ASN A 115 17.84 9.07 -5.56
N ASP A 116 18.32 10.28 -5.23
CA ASP A 116 19.69 10.48 -4.76
C ASP A 116 19.80 10.52 -3.24
N VAL A 117 18.83 11.15 -2.56
CA VAL A 117 18.83 11.22 -1.12
C VAL A 117 18.55 9.84 -0.49
N PRO A 118 19.31 9.42 0.53
CA PRO A 118 19.04 8.17 1.24
C PRO A 118 17.68 8.18 1.92
N LEU A 119 16.83 7.16 1.64
CA LEU A 119 15.46 7.10 2.10
C LEU A 119 15.20 5.91 3.04
N ASP A 120 14.55 6.19 4.16
CA ASP A 120 13.81 5.22 4.96
C ASP A 120 12.32 5.38 4.62
N VAL A 121 11.70 4.36 4.00
CA VAL A 121 10.31 4.43 3.53
C VAL A 121 9.39 3.64 4.45
N VAL A 122 8.38 4.29 5.01
CA VAL A 122 7.39 3.67 5.91
C VAL A 122 6.00 3.90 5.37
N THR A 123 5.25 2.83 5.21
CA THR A 123 3.90 2.86 4.65
C THR A 123 2.91 2.18 5.58
N HIS A 124 1.82 2.87 5.91
CA HIS A 124 0.67 2.32 6.60
C HIS A 124 -0.55 2.46 5.70
N LEU A 125 -1.09 1.33 5.23
CA LEU A 125 -2.29 1.27 4.40
C LEU A 125 -3.33 0.36 5.08
N GLY A 126 -4.45 0.93 5.50
CA GLY A 126 -5.49 0.15 6.17
C GLY A 126 -6.17 -0.82 5.20
N ALA A 127 -6.69 -0.34 4.07
CA ALA A 127 -7.31 -1.16 3.05
C ALA A 127 -7.02 -0.62 1.64
N GLY A 128 -6.73 -1.48 0.67
CA GLY A 128 -6.51 -1.07 -0.72
C GLY A 128 -5.29 -1.73 -1.34
N ASN A 129 -4.81 -1.15 -2.43
CA ASN A 129 -3.66 -1.68 -3.15
C ASN A 129 -2.49 -0.70 -3.08
N ALA A 130 -1.29 -1.24 -2.97
CA ALA A 130 -0.06 -0.47 -3.06
C ALA A 130 0.81 -1.00 -4.22
N GLU A 131 1.19 -0.12 -5.13
CA GLU A 131 2.19 -0.36 -6.15
C GLU A 131 3.42 0.51 -5.84
N MET A 132 4.55 -0.12 -5.59
CA MET A 132 5.76 0.54 -5.10
C MET A 132 6.96 0.21 -5.98
N ASN A 133 7.27 1.09 -6.94
CA ASN A 133 8.42 0.97 -7.85
C ASN A 133 9.64 1.69 -7.27
N LEU A 134 10.36 1.03 -6.37
CA LEU A 134 11.39 1.64 -5.53
C LEU A 134 12.82 1.33 -5.98
N GLY A 135 13.01 0.53 -7.02
CA GLY A 135 14.34 0.05 -7.44
C GLY A 135 15.34 1.14 -7.86
N SER A 136 14.86 2.33 -8.25
CA SER A 136 15.71 3.47 -8.60
C SER A 136 16.12 4.32 -7.40
N LEU A 137 15.48 4.14 -6.24
CA LEU A 137 15.71 4.94 -5.04
C LEU A 137 16.98 4.52 -4.29
N ASN A 138 17.56 5.45 -3.56
CA ASN A 138 18.68 5.19 -2.65
C ASN A 138 18.12 4.71 -1.28
N LEU A 139 17.71 3.46 -1.23
CA LEU A 139 17.05 2.88 -0.08
C LEU A 139 18.00 2.59 1.09
N ARG A 140 17.53 2.80 2.30
CA ARG A 140 18.14 2.42 3.57
C ARG A 140 17.30 1.41 4.34
N GLY A 141 15.98 1.51 4.22
CA GLY A 141 15.03 0.60 4.80
C GLY A 141 13.63 0.83 4.26
N ILE A 142 12.84 -0.22 4.28
CA ILE A 142 11.43 -0.21 3.87
C ILE A 142 10.63 -0.91 4.96
N GLU A 143 9.55 -0.29 5.37
CA GLU A 143 8.60 -0.85 6.33
C GLU A 143 7.18 -0.66 5.77
N VAL A 144 6.43 -1.75 5.56
CA VAL A 144 5.08 -1.71 5.02
C VAL A 144 4.11 -2.44 5.96
N HIS A 145 3.09 -1.74 6.39
CA HIS A 145 1.98 -2.28 7.15
C HIS A 145 0.69 -2.16 6.34
N MET A 146 0.08 -3.30 6.01
CA MET A 146 -1.19 -3.36 5.29
C MET A 146 -2.22 -4.18 6.06
N GLY A 147 -3.44 -3.65 6.17
CA GLY A 147 -4.55 -4.40 6.76
C GLY A 147 -5.14 -5.38 5.76
N VAL A 148 -5.74 -4.88 4.69
CA VAL A 148 -6.40 -5.68 3.65
C VAL A 148 -6.07 -5.13 2.28
N GLY A 149 -5.62 -5.98 1.34
CA GLY A 149 -5.37 -5.60 -0.05
C GLY A 149 -4.11 -6.23 -0.62
N ASN A 150 -3.66 -5.75 -1.77
CA ASN A 150 -2.51 -6.30 -2.46
C ASN A 150 -1.33 -5.34 -2.46
N LEU A 151 -0.14 -5.88 -2.28
CA LEU A 151 1.13 -5.19 -2.43
C LEU A 151 1.85 -5.72 -3.67
N ASP A 152 2.21 -4.82 -4.57
CA ASP A 152 3.14 -5.07 -5.67
C ASP A 152 4.36 -4.17 -5.47
N MET A 153 5.50 -4.76 -5.10
CA MET A 153 6.73 -4.02 -4.81
C MET A 153 7.83 -4.43 -5.78
N ASP A 154 8.40 -3.44 -6.45
CA ASP A 154 9.53 -3.63 -7.35
C ASP A 154 10.79 -2.97 -6.78
N LEU A 155 11.75 -3.80 -6.38
CA LEU A 155 13.05 -3.39 -5.86
C LEU A 155 14.18 -3.61 -6.86
N ARG A 156 13.85 -3.98 -8.10
CA ARG A 156 14.85 -4.22 -9.15
C ARG A 156 15.61 -2.93 -9.47
N GLY A 157 16.91 -3.00 -9.31
CA GLY A 157 17.80 -1.86 -9.50
C GLY A 157 19.20 -2.21 -9.05
N SER A 158 20.01 -1.21 -8.76
CA SER A 158 21.39 -1.38 -8.32
C SER A 158 21.59 -0.76 -6.95
N PRO A 159 21.21 -1.44 -5.87
CA PRO A 159 21.36 -0.89 -4.54
C PRO A 159 22.83 -0.66 -4.20
N LYS A 160 23.10 0.46 -3.51
CA LYS A 160 24.47 0.90 -3.18
C LYS A 160 24.93 0.43 -1.80
N ARG A 161 24.02 -0.12 -1.00
CA ARG A 161 24.24 -0.57 0.38
C ARG A 161 23.26 -1.65 0.76
N ASP A 162 23.56 -2.36 1.83
CA ASP A 162 22.60 -3.25 2.48
C ASP A 162 21.40 -2.47 3.01
N TYR A 163 20.23 -3.08 2.93
CA TYR A 163 19.01 -2.53 3.53
C TYR A 163 18.01 -3.62 3.91
N ASP A 164 17.12 -3.26 4.83
CA ASP A 164 16.10 -4.14 5.37
C ASP A 164 14.73 -3.81 4.76
N VAL A 165 13.92 -4.83 4.55
CA VAL A 165 12.55 -4.74 4.05
C VAL A 165 11.65 -5.50 5.01
N GLU A 166 10.78 -4.80 5.71
CA GLU A 166 9.79 -5.38 6.61
C GLU A 166 8.39 -5.22 6.02
N ILE A 167 7.64 -6.31 5.87
CA ILE A 167 6.28 -6.30 5.33
C ILE A 167 5.36 -7.05 6.28
N HIS A 168 4.35 -6.35 6.80
CA HIS A 168 3.30 -6.89 7.64
C HIS A 168 1.96 -6.75 6.91
N GLY A 169 1.39 -7.88 6.44
CA GLY A 169 0.11 -7.95 5.76
C GLY A 169 -0.94 -8.71 6.56
N GLY A 170 -2.18 -8.24 6.59
CA GLY A 170 -3.31 -8.95 7.18
C GLY A 170 -3.93 -9.94 6.20
N VAL A 171 -4.64 -9.45 5.19
CA VAL A 171 -5.34 -10.24 4.17
C VAL A 171 -5.06 -9.68 2.78
N GLY A 172 -4.51 -10.50 1.90
CA GLY A 172 -4.21 -10.13 0.52
C GLY A 172 -2.92 -10.76 0.01
N ASN A 173 -2.51 -10.41 -1.19
CA ASN A 173 -1.31 -10.96 -1.80
C ASN A 173 -0.18 -9.92 -1.76
N ALA A 174 1.04 -10.41 -1.56
CA ALA A 174 2.25 -9.60 -1.66
C ALA A 174 3.15 -10.18 -2.76
N THR A 175 3.51 -9.37 -3.74
CA THR A 175 4.50 -9.69 -4.77
C THR A 175 5.69 -8.75 -4.59
N VAL A 176 6.89 -9.32 -4.44
CA VAL A 176 8.12 -8.55 -4.31
C VAL A 176 9.11 -9.00 -5.38
N ARG A 177 9.46 -8.08 -6.30
CA ARG A 177 10.51 -8.29 -7.31
C ARG A 177 11.82 -7.77 -6.75
N LEU A 178 12.84 -8.62 -6.75
CA LEU A 178 14.11 -8.39 -6.06
C LEU A 178 15.21 -8.02 -7.06
N PRO A 179 16.21 -7.24 -6.64
CA PRO A 179 17.33 -6.88 -7.51
C PRO A 179 18.19 -8.10 -7.86
N ALA A 180 18.68 -8.13 -9.11
CA ALA A 180 19.63 -9.15 -9.56
C ALA A 180 21.05 -8.86 -9.08
N GLY A 181 21.88 -9.90 -8.91
CA GLY A 181 23.30 -9.77 -8.62
C GLY A 181 23.65 -9.30 -7.20
N VAL A 182 22.67 -9.32 -6.29
CA VAL A 182 22.86 -9.01 -4.86
C VAL A 182 22.56 -10.23 -3.98
N GLY A 183 23.03 -10.19 -2.75
CA GLY A 183 22.63 -11.15 -1.73
C GLY A 183 21.18 -10.92 -1.31
N ILE A 184 20.37 -11.98 -1.32
CA ILE A 184 19.01 -11.95 -0.79
C ILE A 184 18.93 -12.92 0.39
N VAL A 185 18.36 -12.46 1.48
CA VAL A 185 18.01 -13.30 2.64
C VAL A 185 16.58 -12.94 3.03
N ALA A 186 15.64 -13.84 2.73
CA ALA A 186 14.24 -13.61 3.02
C ALA A 186 13.71 -14.61 4.06
N ASP A 187 13.11 -14.07 5.10
CA ASP A 187 12.32 -14.78 6.09
C ASP A 187 10.84 -14.45 5.80
N ALA A 188 10.11 -15.44 5.28
CA ALA A 188 8.73 -15.22 4.85
C ALA A 188 7.80 -16.21 5.56
N HIS A 189 6.81 -15.67 6.25
CA HIS A 189 5.82 -16.40 7.02
C HIS A 189 4.40 -16.01 6.58
N GLY A 190 3.59 -16.99 6.21
CA GLY A 190 2.18 -16.84 5.89
C GLY A 190 1.32 -17.69 6.83
N GLY A 191 0.11 -17.21 7.16
CA GLY A 191 -0.87 -18.00 7.92
C GLY A 191 -1.60 -18.99 6.99
N ILE A 192 -2.44 -18.50 6.09
CA ILE A 192 -3.19 -19.30 5.10
C ILE A 192 -2.87 -18.80 3.71
N GLY A 193 -2.24 -19.64 2.88
CA GLY A 193 -1.82 -19.32 1.51
C GLY A 193 -0.51 -19.98 1.15
N ASN A 194 0.05 -19.59 0.02
CA ASN A 194 1.30 -20.13 -0.48
C ASN A 194 2.41 -19.09 -0.42
N ILE A 195 3.64 -19.57 -0.22
CA ILE A 195 4.86 -18.78 -0.40
C ILE A 195 5.59 -19.36 -1.61
N ASP A 196 5.71 -18.55 -2.66
CA ASP A 196 6.44 -18.87 -3.88
C ASP A 196 7.68 -17.97 -3.97
N ALA A 197 8.84 -18.57 -4.23
CA ALA A 197 10.11 -17.86 -4.24
C ALA A 197 10.96 -18.29 -5.45
N GLU A 198 10.73 -17.62 -6.57
CA GLU A 198 11.43 -17.84 -7.83
C GLU A 198 12.86 -17.28 -7.76
N GLY A 199 13.86 -18.07 -8.17
CA GLY A 199 15.27 -17.67 -8.17
C GLY A 199 15.93 -17.69 -6.79
N LEU A 200 15.26 -18.18 -5.76
CA LEU A 200 15.79 -18.34 -4.40
C LEU A 200 15.76 -19.81 -3.98
N GLU A 201 16.72 -20.20 -3.15
CA GLU A 201 16.83 -21.52 -2.58
C GLU A 201 16.46 -21.49 -1.09
N LYS A 202 15.77 -22.53 -0.61
CA LYS A 202 15.43 -22.62 0.81
C LYS A 202 16.59 -23.22 1.60
N HIS A 203 17.16 -22.45 2.52
CA HIS A 203 18.26 -22.87 3.38
C HIS A 203 17.97 -22.51 4.84
N ASN A 204 17.97 -23.51 5.73
CA ASN A 204 17.67 -23.33 7.16
C ASN A 204 16.38 -22.52 7.45
N GLY A 205 15.32 -22.79 6.67
CA GLY A 205 14.03 -22.12 6.84
C GLY A 205 13.89 -20.78 6.14
N ARG A 206 14.98 -20.18 5.64
CA ARG A 206 15.00 -18.90 4.90
C ARG A 206 15.18 -19.11 3.41
N TRP A 207 14.71 -18.17 2.62
CA TRP A 207 14.94 -18.12 1.18
C TRP A 207 16.19 -17.26 0.90
N VAL A 208 17.16 -17.80 0.16
CA VAL A 208 18.43 -17.12 -0.09
C VAL A 208 18.78 -17.15 -1.59
N SER A 209 19.41 -16.09 -2.08
CA SER A 209 19.94 -16.08 -3.44
C SER A 209 21.22 -16.93 -3.53
N PRO A 210 21.48 -17.62 -4.66
CA PRO A 210 22.70 -18.38 -4.88
C PRO A 210 23.97 -17.52 -4.73
N GLN A 211 23.90 -16.22 -5.10
CA GLN A 211 25.05 -15.30 -5.09
C GLN A 211 25.33 -14.67 -3.72
N ARG A 212 24.58 -15.02 -2.66
CA ARG A 212 24.67 -14.37 -1.35
C ARG A 212 26.07 -14.26 -0.77
N GLN A 213 26.89 -15.29 -0.95
CA GLN A 213 28.22 -15.34 -0.33
C GLN A 213 29.24 -14.39 -0.96
N ASP A 214 29.08 -14.11 -2.27
CA ASP A 214 29.99 -13.26 -3.04
C ASP A 214 29.42 -11.84 -3.27
N ALA A 215 28.20 -11.60 -2.82
CA ALA A 215 27.51 -10.32 -3.04
C ALA A 215 28.10 -9.22 -2.15
N LYS A 216 28.32 -8.05 -2.76
CA LYS A 216 28.79 -6.84 -2.07
C LYS A 216 27.69 -6.16 -1.27
N VAL A 217 26.44 -6.39 -1.66
CA VAL A 217 25.23 -5.80 -1.06
C VAL A 217 24.26 -6.92 -0.77
N THR A 218 23.63 -6.88 0.37
CA THR A 218 22.60 -7.83 0.80
C THR A 218 21.30 -7.11 1.14
N VAL A 219 20.20 -7.65 0.64
CA VAL A 219 18.85 -7.22 1.00
C VAL A 219 18.24 -8.27 1.93
N HIS A 220 17.83 -7.81 3.10
CA HIS A 220 17.18 -8.63 4.11
C HIS A 220 15.67 -8.37 4.07
N LEU A 221 14.88 -9.45 3.93
CA LEU A 221 13.43 -9.35 3.94
C LEU A 221 12.85 -10.11 5.14
N ASP A 222 11.97 -9.47 5.90
CA ASP A 222 11.07 -10.09 6.88
C ASP A 222 9.62 -9.83 6.42
N ILE A 223 8.93 -10.90 6.02
CA ILE A 223 7.58 -10.79 5.47
C ILE A 223 6.63 -11.63 6.29
N ARG A 224 5.60 -11.01 6.84
CA ARG A 224 4.57 -11.65 7.65
C ARG A 224 3.20 -11.38 7.07
N GLY A 225 2.58 -12.42 6.47
CA GLY A 225 1.24 -12.40 5.94
C GLY A 225 0.26 -13.15 6.84
N GLY A 226 -1.00 -12.72 6.88
CA GLY A 226 -2.08 -13.46 7.52
C GLY A 226 -2.72 -14.45 6.56
N ILE A 227 -3.53 -13.97 5.61
CA ILE A 227 -4.24 -14.77 4.62
C ILE A 227 -3.93 -14.24 3.23
N GLY A 228 -3.37 -15.09 2.36
CA GLY A 228 -3.02 -14.73 0.98
C GLY A 228 -1.69 -15.33 0.55
N ASN A 229 -1.26 -14.98 -0.65
CA ASN A 229 -0.03 -15.50 -1.20
C ASN A 229 1.11 -14.50 -1.11
N ILE A 230 2.31 -14.99 -0.85
CA ILE A 230 3.55 -14.23 -0.89
C ILE A 230 4.37 -14.74 -2.07
N THR A 231 4.70 -13.86 -3.01
CA THR A 231 5.51 -14.18 -4.19
C THR A 231 6.79 -13.35 -4.17
N LEU A 232 7.94 -14.02 -4.12
CA LEU A 232 9.26 -13.41 -4.23
C LEU A 232 9.86 -13.78 -5.59
N ARG A 233 10.41 -12.82 -6.32
CA ARG A 233 11.04 -13.05 -7.63
C ARG A 233 12.43 -12.41 -7.66
N ALA A 234 13.45 -13.26 -7.67
CA ALA A 234 14.85 -12.88 -7.80
C ALA A 234 15.36 -13.33 -9.19
N ASN A 235 15.17 -12.46 -10.20
CA ASN A 235 15.53 -12.77 -11.61
C ASN A 235 16.63 -11.84 -12.09
#